data_f52c5da8dd4f3355f91176d6fd41a9c8
#
_entry.id   f52c5da8dd4f3355f91176d6fd41a9c8
#
_cell.length_a   1.000
_cell.length_b   1.000
_cell.length_c   1.000
_cell.angle_alpha   90.00
_cell.angle_beta   90.00
_cell.angle_gamma   90.00
#
_symmetry.space_group_name_H-M   'P 1'
#
loop_
_entity.id
_entity.type
_entity.pdbx_description
1 polymer ?
#
loop_
_entity_poly.entity_id
_entity_poly.type
_entity_poly.pdbx_seq_one_letter_code
_entity_poly.pdbx_strand_id
1 'polypeptide(L)'
;NKPCLLFISMGELATHLLEAVARSDIFDTIVVASRDLKKAKKRVNNAVLGAGIEGFFPRIIAEKLDVHSNDFSTKLREMKPDFIFSAPSLLPWWKLAPDGIDMPFAAYTALHLSLMQKFRNRIAESGTNSIWIGASFPDVINAMLNRTGFGPDFGIGNVQEPIAKIQIGVSRALNCLPNNVEVKLVAQHAFEYFV
;
A
#
# COMPACT_ATOMS: atom_id res chain seq x y z
N ASN A 1 7.30 -13.38 19.25
CA ASN A 1 6.07 -12.60 18.99
C ASN A 1 6.01 -12.26 17.52
N LYS A 2 4.83 -12.40 16.88
CA LYS A 2 4.61 -11.95 15.51
C LYS A 2 4.51 -10.42 15.50
N PRO A 3 4.90 -9.75 14.39
CA PRO A 3 4.89 -8.29 14.31
C PRO A 3 3.48 -7.70 14.20
N CYS A 4 3.38 -6.38 14.44
CA CYS A 4 2.20 -5.57 14.23
C CYS A 4 2.30 -4.81 12.90
N LEU A 5 1.28 -4.92 12.05
CA LEU A 5 1.17 -4.19 10.79
C LEU A 5 0.10 -3.10 10.89
N LEU A 6 0.47 -1.88 10.55
CA LEU A 6 -0.44 -0.73 10.46
C LEU A 6 -0.68 -0.35 8.99
N PHE A 7 -1.92 -0.40 8.56
CA PHE A 7 -2.35 0.18 7.29
C PHE A 7 -2.78 1.64 7.49
N ILE A 8 -2.17 2.56 6.75
CA ILE A 8 -2.60 3.96 6.66
C ILE A 8 -3.30 4.20 5.33
N SER A 9 -4.58 4.53 5.42
CA SER A 9 -5.52 4.62 4.31
C SER A 9 -6.02 3.25 3.84
N MET A 10 -7.28 3.21 3.41
CA MET A 10 -7.96 1.98 2.99
C MET A 10 -8.59 2.19 1.61
N GLY A 11 -7.71 2.38 0.63
CA GLY A 11 -8.04 2.37 -0.79
C GLY A 11 -8.21 0.95 -1.32
N GLU A 12 -8.32 0.79 -2.62
CA GLU A 12 -8.50 -0.49 -3.29
C GLU A 12 -7.28 -1.40 -3.08
N LEU A 13 -6.08 -0.93 -3.41
CA LEU A 13 -4.83 -1.67 -3.21
C LEU A 13 -4.66 -2.16 -1.77
N ALA A 14 -4.84 -1.25 -0.80
CA ALA A 14 -4.73 -1.60 0.62
C ALA A 14 -5.80 -2.62 1.06
N THR A 15 -6.97 -2.62 0.42
CA THR A 15 -8.03 -3.61 0.69
C THR A 15 -7.61 -5.00 0.23
N HIS A 16 -7.12 -5.14 -1.00
CA HIS A 16 -6.65 -6.43 -1.53
C HIS A 16 -5.45 -6.96 -0.72
N LEU A 17 -4.52 -6.08 -0.35
CA LEU A 17 -3.41 -6.46 0.50
C LEU A 17 -3.88 -6.92 1.89
N LEU A 18 -4.84 -6.22 2.49
CA LEU A 18 -5.43 -6.61 3.78
C LEU A 18 -6.04 -8.02 3.70
N GLU A 19 -6.79 -8.32 2.65
CA GLU A 19 -7.40 -9.63 2.44
C GLU A 19 -6.35 -10.74 2.29
N ALA A 20 -5.26 -10.47 1.57
CA ALA A 20 -4.15 -11.43 1.42
C ALA A 20 -3.41 -11.65 2.75
N VAL A 21 -3.08 -10.56 3.45
CA VAL A 21 -2.35 -10.61 4.72
C VAL A 21 -3.19 -11.25 5.84
N ALA A 22 -4.51 -11.07 5.82
CA ALA A 22 -5.43 -11.69 6.76
C ALA A 22 -5.38 -13.23 6.71
N ARG A 23 -4.92 -13.81 5.60
CA ARG A 23 -4.79 -15.26 5.37
C ARG A 23 -3.36 -15.79 5.54
N SER A 24 -2.41 -14.92 5.91
CA SER A 24 -0.99 -15.30 5.92
C SER A 24 -0.47 -15.78 7.27
N ASP A 25 -1.19 -15.50 8.35
CA ASP A 25 -0.76 -15.76 9.75
C ASP A 25 0.63 -15.18 10.11
N ILE A 26 1.09 -14.14 9.37
CA ILE A 26 2.40 -13.51 9.57
C ILE A 26 2.37 -12.52 10.73
N PHE A 27 1.25 -11.80 10.91
CA PHE A 27 1.12 -10.73 11.89
C PHE A 27 0.29 -11.15 13.10
N ASP A 28 0.70 -10.68 14.29
CA ASP A 28 -0.07 -10.85 15.53
C ASP A 28 -1.31 -9.95 15.54
N THR A 29 -1.09 -8.71 15.13
CA THR A 29 -2.15 -7.70 15.06
C THR A 29 -2.02 -6.90 13.78
N ILE A 30 -3.14 -6.67 13.12
CA ILE A 30 -3.26 -5.79 11.96
C ILE A 30 -4.14 -4.60 12.37
N VAL A 31 -3.63 -3.40 12.28
CA VAL A 31 -4.39 -2.16 12.53
C VAL A 31 -4.71 -1.49 11.21
N VAL A 32 -5.98 -1.20 10.98
CA VAL A 32 -6.47 -0.50 9.78
C VAL A 32 -6.87 0.90 10.16
N ALA A 33 -6.03 1.87 9.85
CA ALA A 33 -6.24 3.27 10.16
C ALA A 33 -6.80 4.06 8.96
N SER A 34 -7.91 4.75 9.16
CA SER A 34 -8.59 5.55 8.14
C SER A 34 -9.29 6.76 8.72
N ARG A 35 -9.41 7.83 7.93
CA ARG A 35 -10.27 8.98 8.26
C ARG A 35 -11.75 8.58 8.36
N ASP A 36 -12.17 7.68 7.50
CA ASP A 36 -13.51 7.09 7.49
C ASP A 36 -13.50 5.74 8.23
N LEU A 37 -13.78 5.80 9.53
CA LEU A 37 -13.85 4.61 10.39
C LEU A 37 -14.95 3.63 9.94
N LYS A 38 -16.07 4.12 9.42
CA LYS A 38 -17.18 3.27 8.94
C LYS A 38 -16.74 2.43 7.74
N LYS A 39 -16.04 3.05 6.80
CA LYS A 39 -15.45 2.35 5.65
C LYS A 39 -14.39 1.35 6.10
N ALA A 40 -13.50 1.74 7.03
CA ALA A 40 -12.47 0.85 7.56
C ALA A 40 -13.09 -0.40 8.20
N LYS A 41 -14.10 -0.23 9.08
CA LYS A 41 -14.81 -1.35 9.71
C LYS A 41 -15.43 -2.32 8.69
N LYS A 42 -16.03 -1.81 7.62
CA LYS A 42 -16.56 -2.68 6.55
C LYS A 42 -15.48 -3.51 5.88
N ARG A 43 -14.32 -2.92 5.58
CA ARG A 43 -13.18 -3.62 4.97
C ARG A 43 -12.58 -4.67 5.91
N VAL A 44 -12.45 -4.32 7.19
CA VAL A 44 -12.00 -5.25 8.24
C VAL A 44 -12.95 -6.44 8.33
N ASN A 45 -14.26 -6.21 8.39
CA ASN A 45 -15.24 -7.29 8.48
C ASN A 45 -15.16 -8.23 7.26
N ASN A 46 -15.01 -7.69 6.05
CA ASN A 46 -14.87 -8.51 4.84
C ASN A 46 -13.59 -9.36 4.90
N ALA A 47 -12.46 -8.78 5.30
CA ALA A 47 -11.19 -9.49 5.42
C ALA A 47 -11.25 -10.60 6.47
N VAL A 48 -11.83 -10.32 7.65
CA VAL A 48 -12.00 -11.32 8.72
C VAL A 48 -12.92 -12.46 8.28
N LEU A 49 -14.06 -12.15 7.67
CA LEU A 49 -15.00 -13.17 7.18
C LEU A 49 -14.36 -14.02 6.07
N GLY A 50 -13.69 -13.38 5.10
CA GLY A 50 -13.00 -14.10 4.03
C GLY A 50 -11.87 -14.99 4.55
N ALA A 51 -11.08 -14.52 5.51
CA ALA A 51 -10.04 -15.32 6.15
C ALA A 51 -10.65 -16.49 6.96
N GLY A 52 -11.75 -16.25 7.68
CA GLY A 52 -12.45 -17.26 8.47
C GLY A 52 -12.98 -18.43 7.66
N ILE A 53 -13.44 -18.18 6.40
CA ILE A 53 -13.86 -19.25 5.48
C ILE A 53 -12.71 -20.22 5.17
N GLU A 54 -11.47 -19.70 5.15
CA GLU A 54 -10.26 -20.47 4.90
C GLU A 54 -9.56 -20.96 6.19
N GLY A 55 -10.20 -20.77 7.35
CA GLY A 55 -9.69 -21.23 8.65
C GLY A 55 -8.71 -20.29 9.34
N PHE A 56 -8.54 -19.05 8.84
CA PHE A 56 -7.69 -18.03 9.46
C PHE A 56 -8.52 -17.08 10.32
N PHE A 57 -8.05 -16.77 11.52
CA PHE A 57 -8.74 -15.88 12.46
C PHE A 57 -7.82 -14.74 12.94
N PRO A 58 -7.44 -13.82 12.05
CA PRO A 58 -6.51 -12.75 12.38
C PRO A 58 -7.14 -11.72 13.32
N ARG A 59 -6.32 -11.13 14.19
CA ARG A 59 -6.72 -9.99 14.99
C ARG A 59 -6.58 -8.71 14.16
N ILE A 60 -7.70 -8.20 13.64
CA ILE A 60 -7.72 -6.96 12.84
C ILE A 60 -8.55 -5.91 13.55
N ILE A 61 -7.99 -4.72 13.75
CA ILE A 61 -8.59 -3.58 14.46
C ILE A 61 -8.77 -2.42 13.51
N ALA A 62 -9.95 -1.81 13.46
CA ALA A 62 -10.20 -0.59 12.71
C ALA A 62 -10.07 0.64 13.62
N GLU A 63 -9.21 1.58 13.26
CA GLU A 63 -8.95 2.81 14.00
C GLU A 63 -9.23 4.06 13.18
N LYS A 64 -9.75 5.10 13.86
CA LYS A 64 -9.89 6.43 13.23
C LYS A 64 -8.59 7.19 13.36
N LEU A 65 -7.95 7.45 12.23
CA LEU A 65 -6.70 8.20 12.18
C LEU A 65 -6.68 9.14 10.96
N ASP A 66 -6.45 10.42 11.21
CA ASP A 66 -6.31 11.43 10.16
C ASP A 66 -4.94 12.11 10.29
N VAL A 67 -4.17 12.11 9.21
CA VAL A 67 -2.85 12.76 9.16
C VAL A 67 -2.91 14.26 9.48
N HIS A 68 -4.09 14.87 9.32
CA HIS A 68 -4.33 16.27 9.64
C HIS A 68 -4.69 16.52 11.11
N SER A 69 -4.99 15.48 11.88
CA SER A 69 -5.32 15.65 13.30
C SER A 69 -4.05 15.85 14.15
N ASN A 70 -4.19 16.60 15.24
CA ASN A 70 -3.07 16.90 16.13
C ASN A 70 -2.62 15.67 16.95
N ASP A 71 -3.51 14.71 17.16
CA ASP A 71 -3.27 13.51 17.92
C ASP A 71 -2.65 12.36 17.08
N PHE A 72 -2.42 12.57 15.79
CA PHE A 72 -1.90 11.53 14.88
C PHE A 72 -0.61 10.91 15.39
N SER A 73 0.41 11.73 15.67
CA SER A 73 1.74 11.27 16.08
C SER A 73 1.71 10.58 17.45
N THR A 74 0.84 11.04 18.36
CA THR A 74 0.62 10.41 19.66
C THR A 74 0.00 9.02 19.50
N LYS A 75 -1.08 8.92 18.73
CA LYS A 75 -1.73 7.63 18.45
C LYS A 75 -0.80 6.65 17.74
N LEU A 76 -0.02 7.12 16.77
CA LEU A 76 0.96 6.29 16.09
C LEU A 76 2.01 5.72 17.06
N ARG A 77 2.50 6.56 17.98
CA ARG A 77 3.43 6.14 19.05
C ARG A 77 2.81 5.11 19.98
N GLU A 78 1.53 5.26 20.34
CA GLU A 78 0.81 4.33 21.21
C GLU A 78 0.57 2.97 20.55
N MET A 79 0.29 2.96 19.25
CA MET A 79 0.09 1.74 18.46
C MET A 79 1.36 0.90 18.32
N LYS A 80 2.53 1.52 18.34
CA LYS A 80 3.86 0.87 18.21
C LYS A 80 3.91 -0.17 17.09
N PRO A 81 3.54 0.17 15.85
CA PRO A 81 3.59 -0.80 14.77
C PRO A 81 5.05 -1.15 14.42
N ASP A 82 5.31 -2.43 14.09
CA ASP A 82 6.59 -2.86 13.53
C ASP A 82 6.68 -2.47 12.04
N PHE A 83 5.54 -2.52 11.34
CA PHE A 83 5.43 -2.16 9.94
C PHE A 83 4.31 -1.14 9.72
N ILE A 84 4.59 -0.15 8.87
CA ILE A 84 3.60 0.82 8.38
C ILE A 84 3.47 0.66 6.88
N PHE A 85 2.30 0.25 6.41
CA PHE A 85 1.94 0.29 5.00
C PHE A 85 1.12 1.53 4.71
N SER A 86 1.58 2.39 3.81
CA SER A 86 0.91 3.64 3.49
C SER A 86 0.58 3.77 2.00
N ALA A 87 -0.72 3.93 1.71
CA ALA A 87 -1.23 4.19 0.38
C ALA A 87 -2.25 5.36 0.38
N PRO A 88 -1.97 6.50 1.05
CA PRO A 88 -2.90 7.61 1.04
C PRO A 88 -2.93 8.27 -0.34
N SER A 89 -4.14 8.64 -0.78
CA SER A 89 -4.37 9.36 -2.03
C SER A 89 -5.36 10.50 -1.79
N LEU A 90 -5.12 11.64 -2.40
CA LEU A 90 -6.07 12.75 -2.43
C LEU A 90 -7.13 12.54 -3.51
N LEU A 91 -6.70 12.04 -4.68
CA LEU A 91 -7.57 11.84 -5.83
C LEU A 91 -7.11 10.59 -6.61
N PRO A 92 -8.00 9.61 -6.85
CA PRO A 92 -7.70 8.51 -7.75
C PRO A 92 -7.51 9.03 -9.18
N TRP A 93 -6.53 8.50 -9.89
CA TRP A 93 -6.19 8.96 -11.25
C TRP A 93 -7.34 8.81 -12.26
N TRP A 94 -8.19 7.81 -12.08
CA TRP A 94 -9.34 7.55 -12.97
C TRP A 94 -10.52 8.49 -12.74
N LYS A 95 -10.53 9.31 -11.68
CA LYS A 95 -11.65 10.22 -11.41
C LYS A 95 -11.71 11.43 -12.31
N LEU A 96 -10.60 11.84 -12.88
CA LEU A 96 -10.55 13.02 -13.74
C LEU A 96 -10.89 12.70 -15.20
N ALA A 97 -10.67 11.47 -15.64
CA ALA A 97 -10.94 11.04 -17.00
C ALA A 97 -12.42 11.17 -17.44
N PRO A 98 -13.43 10.85 -16.60
CA PRO A 98 -14.83 11.06 -16.97
C PRO A 98 -15.21 12.52 -17.19
N ASP A 99 -14.51 13.46 -16.53
CA ASP A 99 -14.75 14.89 -16.64
C ASP A 99 -13.93 15.53 -17.80
N GLY A 100 -13.27 14.69 -18.62
CA GLY A 100 -12.48 15.14 -19.75
C GLY A 100 -11.18 15.87 -19.37
N ILE A 101 -10.76 15.78 -18.12
CA ILE A 101 -9.52 16.37 -17.64
C ILE A 101 -8.38 15.40 -17.87
N ASP A 102 -7.58 15.63 -18.89
CA ASP A 102 -6.34 14.90 -19.12
C ASP A 102 -5.21 15.54 -18.31
N MET A 103 -4.89 14.97 -17.17
CA MET A 103 -3.82 15.43 -16.31
C MET A 103 -2.55 14.61 -16.58
N PRO A 104 -1.43 15.24 -16.94
CA PRO A 104 -0.17 14.54 -17.10
C PRO A 104 0.18 13.73 -15.84
N PHE A 105 0.69 12.52 -16.02
CA PHE A 105 1.03 11.60 -14.93
C PHE A 105 1.92 12.27 -13.85
N ALA A 106 2.88 13.08 -14.29
CA ALA A 106 3.76 13.84 -13.41
C ALA A 106 3.02 14.84 -12.49
N ALA A 107 1.86 15.35 -12.90
CA ALA A 107 1.08 16.28 -12.08
C ALA A 107 0.49 15.64 -10.83
N TYR A 108 0.22 14.32 -10.86
CA TYR A 108 -0.18 13.56 -9.66
C TYR A 108 0.89 13.56 -8.58
N THR A 109 2.18 13.67 -8.96
CA THR A 109 3.28 13.80 -8.01
C THR A 109 3.11 15.04 -7.13
N ALA A 110 2.89 16.20 -7.75
CA ALA A 110 2.67 17.45 -7.00
C ALA A 110 1.43 17.38 -6.11
N LEU A 111 0.34 16.78 -6.64
CA LEU A 111 -0.91 16.62 -5.91
C LEU A 111 -0.73 15.79 -4.63
N HIS A 112 -0.02 14.67 -4.70
CA HIS A 112 0.09 13.75 -3.56
C HIS A 112 1.29 14.02 -2.65
N LEU A 113 2.34 14.69 -3.16
CA LEU A 113 3.58 14.92 -2.43
C LEU A 113 3.35 15.70 -1.13
N SER A 114 2.49 16.71 -1.13
CA SER A 114 2.18 17.53 0.05
C SER A 114 1.57 16.69 1.18
N LEU A 115 0.65 15.79 0.83
CA LEU A 115 0.06 14.85 1.80
C LEU A 115 1.11 13.89 2.35
N MET A 116 1.98 13.36 1.49
CA MET A 116 3.02 12.41 1.90
C MET A 116 4.13 13.06 2.72
N GLN A 117 4.49 14.32 2.44
CA GLN A 117 5.41 15.10 3.28
C GLN A 117 4.82 15.31 4.68
N LYS A 118 3.53 15.64 4.76
CA LYS A 118 2.86 15.78 6.05
C LYS A 118 2.85 14.46 6.81
N PHE A 119 2.53 13.37 6.13
CA PHE A 119 2.56 12.04 6.73
C PHE A 119 3.96 11.67 7.24
N ARG A 120 5.01 11.89 6.43
CA ARG A 120 6.40 11.72 6.84
C ARG A 120 6.73 12.47 8.12
N ASN A 121 6.36 13.75 8.19
CA ASN A 121 6.62 14.58 9.38
C ASN A 121 5.90 14.00 10.61
N ARG A 122 4.69 13.51 10.46
CA ARG A 122 3.94 12.85 11.53
C ARG A 122 4.58 11.55 12.01
N ILE A 123 5.17 10.75 11.11
CA ILE A 123 5.95 9.57 11.50
C ILE A 123 7.18 10.02 12.30
N ALA A 124 7.93 11.00 11.82
CA ALA A 124 9.09 11.52 12.53
C ALA A 124 8.75 12.04 13.94
N GLU A 125 7.68 12.84 14.06
CA GLU A 125 7.17 13.36 15.34
C GLU A 125 6.74 12.24 16.30
N SER A 126 6.25 11.12 15.78
CA SER A 126 5.85 9.98 16.61
C SER A 126 7.03 9.30 17.29
N GLY A 127 8.21 9.36 16.70
CA GLY A 127 9.41 8.66 17.17
C GLY A 127 9.29 7.13 17.07
N THR A 128 8.39 6.59 16.26
CA THR A 128 8.29 5.14 16.02
C THR A 128 9.47 4.65 15.20
N ASN A 129 9.97 3.47 15.53
CA ASN A 129 11.02 2.77 14.76
C ASN A 129 10.38 1.66 13.92
N SER A 130 9.43 2.03 13.08
CA SER A 130 8.70 1.11 12.21
C SER A 130 9.36 1.04 10.84
N ILE A 131 9.34 -0.12 10.20
CA ILE A 131 9.66 -0.26 8.78
C ILE A 131 8.50 0.34 7.98
N TRP A 132 8.78 1.38 7.21
CA TRP A 132 7.76 2.07 6.43
C TRP A 132 7.75 1.62 4.97
N ILE A 133 6.62 1.07 4.54
CA ILE A 133 6.36 0.60 3.18
C ILE A 133 5.46 1.62 2.47
N GLY A 134 6.00 2.26 1.43
CA GLY A 134 5.29 3.28 0.65
C GLY A 134 4.64 2.69 -0.60
N ALA A 135 3.33 2.87 -0.73
CA ALA A 135 2.55 2.50 -1.91
C ALA A 135 1.77 3.70 -2.48
N SER A 136 2.32 4.91 -2.32
CA SER A 136 1.71 6.12 -2.82
C SER A 136 1.97 6.28 -4.31
N PHE A 137 0.95 6.73 -5.01
CA PHE A 137 1.00 7.01 -6.44
C PHE A 137 1.30 8.49 -6.72
N PRO A 138 2.20 8.83 -7.68
CA PRO A 138 3.15 7.93 -8.35
C PRO A 138 4.31 7.51 -7.45
N ASP A 139 4.95 6.40 -7.77
CA ASP A 139 6.04 5.80 -6.99
C ASP A 139 7.25 6.73 -6.78
N VAL A 140 7.51 7.65 -7.68
CA VAL A 140 8.57 8.68 -7.56
C VAL A 140 8.49 9.48 -6.25
N ILE A 141 7.31 9.57 -5.62
CA ILE A 141 7.12 10.23 -4.34
C ILE A 141 8.02 9.61 -3.26
N ASN A 142 8.17 8.28 -3.24
CA ASN A 142 9.04 7.60 -2.30
C ASN A 142 10.49 8.08 -2.42
N ALA A 143 10.99 8.18 -3.66
CA ALA A 143 12.34 8.69 -3.94
C ALA A 143 12.50 10.18 -3.56
N MET A 144 11.47 10.99 -3.80
CA MET A 144 11.48 12.42 -3.44
C MET A 144 11.52 12.62 -1.93
N LEU A 145 10.75 11.85 -1.17
CA LEU A 145 10.77 11.90 0.29
C LEU A 145 12.15 11.52 0.84
N ASN A 146 12.76 10.46 0.35
CA ASN A 146 14.09 10.02 0.75
C ASN A 146 15.17 11.04 0.43
N ARG A 147 15.11 11.71 -0.72
CA ARG A 147 16.05 12.78 -1.10
C ARG A 147 15.96 14.01 -0.20
N THR A 148 14.82 14.26 0.42
CA THR A 148 14.59 15.41 1.31
C THR A 148 14.73 15.06 2.80
N GLY A 149 15.39 13.94 3.09
CA GLY A 149 15.78 13.53 4.43
C GLY A 149 15.32 12.13 4.81
N PHE A 150 14.03 11.91 4.98
CA PHE A 150 13.46 10.65 5.47
C PHE A 150 12.24 10.27 4.63
N GLY A 151 12.11 9.00 4.29
CA GLY A 151 11.00 8.46 3.49
C GLY A 151 10.81 6.96 3.73
N PRO A 152 9.96 6.30 2.94
CA PRO A 152 9.77 4.87 3.04
C PRO A 152 11.06 4.07 2.88
N ASP A 153 11.21 3.00 3.68
CA ASP A 153 12.32 2.05 3.57
C ASP A 153 12.18 1.25 2.27
N PHE A 154 10.94 0.95 1.88
CA PHE A 154 10.61 0.25 0.64
C PHE A 154 9.46 0.93 -0.09
N GLY A 155 9.55 0.96 -1.43
CA GLY A 155 8.42 1.23 -2.30
C GLY A 155 7.79 -0.07 -2.80
N ILE A 156 6.47 -0.12 -2.91
CA ILE A 156 5.81 -1.19 -3.63
C ILE A 156 5.64 -0.75 -5.08
N GLY A 157 6.37 -1.42 -5.97
CA GLY A 157 6.20 -1.31 -7.42
C GLY A 157 5.23 -2.36 -7.94
N ASN A 158 5.01 -2.35 -9.23
CA ASN A 158 4.13 -3.27 -9.95
C ASN A 158 4.87 -4.27 -10.84
N VAL A 159 6.17 -4.47 -10.62
CA VAL A 159 7.01 -5.36 -11.44
C VAL A 159 6.50 -6.81 -11.52
N GLN A 160 5.70 -7.24 -10.56
CA GLN A 160 5.08 -8.57 -10.57
C GLN A 160 4.03 -8.73 -11.69
N GLU A 161 3.38 -7.64 -12.08
CA GLU A 161 2.38 -7.69 -13.16
C GLU A 161 3.01 -8.01 -14.53
N PRO A 162 4.04 -7.30 -15.01
CA PRO A 162 4.79 -7.68 -16.21
C PRO A 162 5.38 -9.08 -16.13
N ILE A 163 5.89 -9.51 -14.98
CA ILE A 163 6.44 -10.87 -14.82
C ILE A 163 5.37 -11.92 -15.13
N ALA A 164 4.19 -11.79 -14.58
CA ALA A 164 3.09 -12.73 -14.84
C ALA A 164 2.68 -12.76 -16.32
N LYS A 165 2.60 -11.59 -16.96
CA LYS A 165 2.30 -11.48 -18.40
C LYS A 165 3.36 -12.15 -19.27
N ILE A 166 4.65 -11.89 -18.99
CA ILE A 166 5.78 -12.52 -19.68
C ILE A 166 5.74 -14.03 -19.49
N GLN A 167 5.54 -14.50 -18.26
CA GLN A 167 5.45 -15.92 -17.93
C GLN A 167 4.37 -16.63 -18.76
N ILE A 168 3.16 -16.03 -18.85
CA ILE A 168 2.05 -16.56 -19.65
C ILE A 168 2.39 -16.53 -21.15
N GLY A 169 2.95 -15.43 -21.65
CA GLY A 169 3.34 -15.29 -23.06
C GLY A 169 4.37 -16.33 -23.49
N VAL A 170 5.44 -16.49 -22.71
CA VAL A 170 6.51 -17.47 -22.96
C VAL A 170 5.97 -18.90 -22.87
N SER A 171 5.16 -19.21 -21.86
CA SER A 171 4.59 -20.55 -21.71
C SER A 171 3.75 -20.97 -22.91
N ARG A 172 2.97 -20.04 -23.49
CA ARG A 172 2.21 -20.28 -24.72
C ARG A 172 3.13 -20.52 -25.91
N ALA A 173 4.17 -19.69 -26.08
CA ALA A 173 5.11 -19.82 -27.18
C ALA A 173 5.90 -21.14 -27.13
N LEU A 174 6.24 -21.63 -25.93
CA LEU A 174 6.97 -22.87 -25.69
C LEU A 174 6.07 -24.09 -25.50
N ASN A 175 4.76 -23.93 -25.55
CA ASN A 175 3.78 -24.98 -25.29
C ASN A 175 4.02 -25.73 -23.97
N CYS A 176 4.26 -24.98 -22.88
CA CYS A 176 4.50 -25.51 -21.55
C CYS A 176 3.58 -24.83 -20.51
N LEU A 177 3.55 -25.35 -19.28
CA LEU A 177 2.78 -24.72 -18.20
C LEU A 177 3.48 -23.43 -17.73
N PRO A 178 2.74 -22.36 -17.35
CA PRO A 178 3.33 -21.13 -16.82
C PRO A 178 4.27 -21.37 -15.63
N ASN A 179 3.97 -22.33 -14.77
CA ASN A 179 4.80 -22.68 -13.61
C ASN A 179 6.17 -23.27 -13.99
N ASN A 180 6.36 -23.68 -15.26
CA ASN A 180 7.64 -24.15 -15.76
C ASN A 180 8.51 -23.02 -16.33
N VAL A 181 8.03 -21.77 -16.28
CA VAL A 181 8.75 -20.59 -16.77
C VAL A 181 9.18 -19.75 -15.57
N GLU A 182 10.48 -19.60 -15.36
CA GLU A 182 11.03 -18.65 -14.39
C GLU A 182 11.37 -17.35 -15.11
N VAL A 183 10.87 -16.22 -14.57
CA VAL A 183 11.15 -14.88 -15.09
C VAL A 183 11.85 -14.06 -14.01
N LYS A 184 13.03 -13.52 -14.34
CA LYS A 184 13.76 -12.56 -13.52
C LYS A 184 13.76 -11.22 -14.25
N LEU A 185 13.08 -10.22 -13.70
CA LEU A 185 12.92 -8.92 -14.33
C LEU A 185 13.58 -7.81 -13.51
N VAL A 186 14.41 -7.02 -14.17
CA VAL A 186 14.92 -5.74 -13.66
C VAL A 186 14.54 -4.68 -14.69
N ALA A 187 13.63 -3.82 -14.35
CA ALA A 187 13.08 -2.82 -15.26
C ALA A 187 12.71 -1.53 -14.53
N GLN A 188 12.69 -0.42 -15.24
CA GLN A 188 12.06 0.80 -14.75
C GLN A 188 10.52 0.70 -14.88
N HIS A 189 9.79 1.49 -14.09
CA HIS A 189 8.34 1.44 -13.98
C HIS A 189 7.61 1.54 -15.33
N ALA A 190 8.10 2.39 -16.23
CA ALA A 190 7.50 2.56 -17.55
C ALA A 190 7.49 1.28 -18.42
N PHE A 191 8.24 0.23 -18.06
CA PHE A 191 8.27 -1.03 -18.80
C PHE A 191 6.89 -1.69 -18.87
N GLU A 192 6.04 -1.51 -17.89
CA GLU A 192 4.68 -2.08 -17.87
C GLU A 192 3.80 -1.64 -19.05
N TYR A 193 4.10 -0.49 -19.66
CA TYR A 193 3.36 0.02 -20.81
C TYR A 193 3.75 -0.64 -22.14
N PHE A 194 4.78 -1.50 -22.12
CA PHE A 194 5.30 -2.18 -23.31
C PHE A 194 5.07 -3.70 -23.29
N VAL A 195 4.45 -4.23 -22.24
CA VAL A 195 4.27 -5.68 -22.01
C VAL A 195 2.81 -6.09 -21.98
#